data_db60b3a178592a1b683c3eac4ffed65f
#
_entry.id   db60b3a178592a1b683c3eac4ffed65f
#
_cell.length_a   1.000
_cell.length_b   1.000
_cell.length_c   1.000
_cell.angle_alpha   90.00
_cell.angle_beta   90.00
_cell.angle_gamma   90.00
#
_symmetry.space_group_name_H-M   'P 1'
#
loop_
_entity.id
_entity.type
_entity.pdbx_description
1 polymer ?
#
loop_
_entity_poly.entity_id
_entity_poly.type
_entity_poly.pdbx_seq_one_letter_code
_entity_poly.pdbx_strand_id
1 'polypeptide(L)'
;MATTAPVSDEYAAPRDRLVLANALALIVPAALLAGAYGSQIWGGLYPCEMCWWQRYAHFAAIPLALLAFVLPGRRRALVLMAALAIAVSGAIGGYHAGVEAGVFEGITTCTSTATGATNADLLKAILAAPMVRCDQVQWALWGISMAGWNAIVSLSAAGVIAWLSLKRR
;
A
#
# COMPACT_ATOMS: atom_id res chain seq x y z
N MET A 1 -13.86 -50.53 27.31
CA MET A 1 -14.33 -49.37 26.53
C MET A 1 -13.21 -48.31 26.58
N ALA A 2 -12.43 -48.23 25.52
CA ALA A 2 -11.37 -47.23 25.42
C ALA A 2 -11.95 -45.96 24.76
N THR A 3 -12.11 -44.90 25.52
CA THR A 3 -12.48 -43.57 25.05
C THR A 3 -11.32 -42.98 24.26
N THR A 4 -11.42 -42.99 22.94
CA THR A 4 -10.50 -42.19 22.08
C THR A 4 -10.79 -40.71 22.34
N ALA A 5 -9.91 -40.07 23.06
CA ALA A 5 -9.90 -38.59 23.15
C ALA A 5 -9.77 -38.03 21.73
N PRO A 6 -10.52 -36.98 21.38
CA PRO A 6 -10.37 -36.35 20.09
C PRO A 6 -8.94 -35.75 20.02
N VAL A 7 -8.21 -36.15 18.97
CA VAL A 7 -6.92 -35.53 18.62
C VAL A 7 -7.23 -34.07 18.27
N SER A 8 -6.91 -33.21 19.18
CA SER A 8 -7.29 -31.84 19.24
C SER A 8 -6.76 -31.02 18.05
N ASP A 9 -7.58 -30.08 17.62
CA ASP A 9 -7.36 -28.95 16.69
C ASP A 9 -6.13 -28.06 16.97
N GLU A 10 -5.26 -28.49 17.88
CA GLU A 10 -4.09 -27.75 18.37
C GLU A 10 -2.97 -27.59 17.32
N TYR A 11 -3.02 -28.36 16.21
CA TYR A 11 -2.01 -28.32 15.15
C TYR A 11 -2.38 -27.39 13.98
N ALA A 12 -3.64 -26.98 13.86
CA ALA A 12 -4.14 -26.12 12.77
C ALA A 12 -3.77 -24.63 12.94
N ALA A 13 -3.76 -24.13 14.16
CA ALA A 13 -3.62 -22.72 14.49
C ALA A 13 -2.37 -21.98 13.91
N PRO A 14 -1.17 -22.56 13.79
CA PRO A 14 -0.02 -21.84 13.21
C PRO A 14 -0.10 -21.69 11.68
N ARG A 15 -0.71 -22.68 11.00
CA ARG A 15 -0.91 -22.65 9.55
C ARG A 15 -1.96 -21.63 9.16
N ASP A 16 -3.06 -21.58 9.87
CA ASP A 16 -4.19 -20.69 9.58
C ASP A 16 -3.82 -19.23 9.76
N ARG A 17 -3.02 -18.92 10.79
CA ARG A 17 -2.51 -17.54 11.00
C ARG A 17 -1.61 -17.07 9.86
N LEU A 18 -0.72 -17.92 9.38
CA LEU A 18 0.16 -17.56 8.27
C LEU A 18 -0.60 -17.48 6.93
N VAL A 19 -1.66 -18.25 6.75
CA VAL A 19 -2.56 -18.13 5.61
C VAL A 19 -3.33 -16.82 5.69
N LEU A 20 -3.85 -16.46 6.86
CA LEU A 20 -4.52 -15.18 7.08
C LEU A 20 -3.56 -14.01 6.86
N ALA A 21 -2.32 -14.07 7.38
CA ALA A 21 -1.30 -13.05 7.14
C ALA A 21 -1.02 -12.88 5.64
N ASN A 22 -0.94 -13.99 4.88
CA ASN A 22 -0.72 -13.95 3.45
C ASN A 22 -1.93 -13.35 2.70
N ALA A 23 -3.15 -13.71 3.09
CA ALA A 23 -4.36 -13.13 2.52
C ALA A 23 -4.43 -11.61 2.75
N LEU A 24 -4.12 -11.14 3.97
CA LEU A 24 -4.03 -9.72 4.28
C LEU A 24 -2.93 -9.01 3.47
N ALA A 25 -1.76 -9.64 3.32
CA ALA A 25 -0.66 -9.11 2.52
C ALA A 25 -1.00 -8.95 1.03
N LEU A 26 -2.00 -9.67 0.52
CA LEU A 26 -2.52 -9.52 -0.84
C LEU A 26 -3.68 -8.53 -0.89
N ILE A 27 -4.68 -8.68 -0.01
CA ILE A 27 -5.94 -7.92 -0.08
C ILE A 27 -5.71 -6.44 0.25
N VAL A 28 -4.89 -6.11 1.25
CA VAL A 28 -4.68 -4.72 1.67
C VAL A 28 -4.06 -3.86 0.55
N PRO A 29 -2.90 -4.23 -0.04
CA PRO A 29 -2.34 -3.42 -1.11
C PRO A 29 -3.22 -3.39 -2.37
N ALA A 30 -3.93 -4.48 -2.68
CA ALA A 30 -4.86 -4.52 -3.81
C ALA A 30 -6.05 -3.56 -3.60
N ALA A 31 -6.63 -3.53 -2.40
CA ALA A 31 -7.73 -2.63 -2.06
C ALA A 31 -7.29 -1.15 -2.07
N LEU A 32 -6.11 -0.84 -1.51
CA LEU A 32 -5.57 0.52 -1.52
C LEU A 32 -5.25 0.99 -2.95
N LEU A 33 -4.68 0.14 -3.80
CA LEU A 33 -4.48 0.45 -5.21
C LEU A 33 -5.81 0.63 -5.94
N ALA A 34 -6.79 -0.25 -5.71
CA ALA A 34 -8.11 -0.11 -6.31
C ALA A 34 -8.79 1.22 -5.92
N GLY A 35 -8.69 1.62 -4.64
CA GLY A 35 -9.14 2.92 -4.17
C GLY A 35 -8.42 4.08 -4.83
N ALA A 36 -7.08 4.00 -4.93
CA ALA A 36 -6.25 5.03 -5.55
C ALA A 36 -6.51 5.19 -7.05
N TYR A 37 -6.74 4.10 -7.78
CA TYR A 37 -7.13 4.17 -9.20
C TYR A 37 -8.59 4.57 -9.37
N GLY A 38 -9.47 4.10 -8.49
CA GLY A 38 -10.88 4.52 -8.47
C GLY A 38 -11.03 6.02 -8.29
N SER A 39 -10.32 6.61 -7.33
CA SER A 39 -10.33 8.06 -7.11
C SER A 39 -9.75 8.84 -8.30
N GLN A 40 -8.75 8.29 -8.98
CA GLN A 40 -8.18 8.90 -10.19
C GLN A 40 -9.14 8.85 -11.38
N ILE A 41 -9.77 7.69 -11.64
CA ILE A 41 -10.58 7.46 -12.85
C ILE A 41 -11.95 8.11 -12.70
N TRP A 42 -12.61 7.94 -11.56
CA TRP A 42 -13.96 8.45 -11.34
C TRP A 42 -13.99 9.77 -10.57
N GLY A 43 -12.98 10.02 -9.72
CA GLY A 43 -12.88 11.25 -8.94
C GLY A 43 -12.05 12.35 -9.60
N GLY A 44 -11.33 12.07 -10.68
CA GLY A 44 -10.44 13.04 -11.33
C GLY A 44 -9.25 13.47 -10.49
N LEU A 45 -8.91 12.69 -9.44
CA LEU A 45 -7.80 12.99 -8.53
C LEU A 45 -6.48 12.47 -9.10
N TYR A 46 -5.71 13.35 -9.71
CA TYR A 46 -4.43 12.97 -10.31
C TYR A 46 -3.36 12.72 -9.24
N PRO A 47 -2.58 11.63 -9.35
CA PRO A 47 -1.54 11.30 -8.39
C PRO A 47 -0.34 12.24 -8.52
N CYS A 48 0.13 12.77 -7.39
CA CYS A 48 1.41 13.45 -7.28
C CYS A 48 2.57 12.43 -7.27
N GLU A 49 3.82 12.89 -7.23
CA GLU A 49 4.99 12.01 -7.24
C GLU A 49 5.06 11.10 -6.01
N MET A 50 4.81 11.63 -4.80
CA MET A 50 4.77 10.80 -3.58
C MET A 50 3.62 9.80 -3.60
N CYS A 51 2.49 10.11 -4.26
CA CYS A 51 1.41 9.15 -4.48
C CYS A 51 1.87 7.96 -5.32
N TRP A 52 2.70 8.21 -6.35
CA TRP A 52 3.28 7.13 -7.17
C TRP A 52 4.24 6.25 -6.36
N TRP A 53 5.09 6.82 -5.50
CA TRP A 53 5.99 6.04 -4.65
C TRP A 53 5.23 5.09 -3.72
N GLN A 54 4.11 5.55 -3.13
CA GLN A 54 3.23 4.72 -2.32
C GLN A 54 2.64 3.56 -3.14
N ARG A 55 2.18 3.83 -4.37
CA ARG A 55 1.65 2.80 -5.28
C ARG A 55 2.72 1.78 -5.67
N TYR A 56 3.96 2.20 -5.97
CA TYR A 56 5.05 1.28 -6.30
C TYR A 56 5.35 0.30 -5.17
N ALA A 57 5.34 0.74 -3.94
CA ALA A 57 5.50 -0.13 -2.78
C ALA A 57 4.37 -1.16 -2.66
N HIS A 58 3.12 -0.77 -2.92
CA HIS A 58 2.00 -1.70 -2.96
C HIS A 58 2.07 -2.68 -4.15
N PHE A 59 2.51 -2.21 -5.32
CA PHE A 59 2.74 -3.10 -6.46
C PHE A 59 3.83 -4.14 -6.17
N ALA A 60 4.86 -3.80 -5.40
CA ALA A 60 5.87 -4.77 -4.99
C ALA A 60 5.33 -5.80 -3.97
N ALA A 61 4.40 -5.41 -3.11
CA ALA A 61 3.80 -6.31 -2.12
C ALA A 61 2.94 -7.42 -2.75
N ILE A 62 2.19 -7.12 -3.81
CA ILE A 62 1.26 -8.07 -4.46
C ILE A 62 1.97 -9.32 -4.99
N PRO A 63 3.00 -9.25 -5.85
CA PRO A 63 3.68 -10.45 -6.35
C PRO A 63 4.35 -11.24 -5.23
N LEU A 64 4.86 -10.60 -4.19
CA LEU A 64 5.43 -11.29 -3.03
C LEU A 64 4.35 -12.11 -2.29
N ALA A 65 3.17 -11.53 -2.08
CA ALA A 65 2.04 -12.23 -1.48
C ALA A 65 1.53 -13.38 -2.37
N LEU A 66 1.46 -13.19 -3.69
CA LEU A 66 1.08 -14.25 -4.64
C LEU A 66 2.08 -15.40 -4.63
N LEU A 67 3.39 -15.11 -4.67
CA LEU A 67 4.44 -16.12 -4.57
C LEU A 67 4.37 -16.90 -3.25
N ALA A 68 3.95 -16.26 -2.15
CA ALA A 68 3.77 -16.91 -0.87
C ALA A 68 2.66 -17.98 -0.88
N PHE A 69 1.65 -17.88 -1.75
CA PHE A 69 0.67 -18.95 -1.95
C PHE A 69 1.26 -20.15 -2.69
N VAL A 70 2.12 -19.91 -3.68
CA VAL A 70 2.70 -20.93 -4.54
C VAL A 70 3.90 -21.63 -3.88
N LEU A 71 4.65 -20.92 -3.02
CA LEU A 71 5.88 -21.41 -2.38
C LEU A 71 5.70 -21.57 -0.87
N PRO A 72 5.00 -22.63 -0.40
CA PRO A 72 4.68 -22.80 1.03
C PRO A 72 5.92 -22.88 1.93
N GLY A 73 7.03 -23.44 1.44
CA GLY A 73 8.31 -23.52 2.17
C GLY A 73 8.97 -22.15 2.43
N ARG A 74 8.64 -21.13 1.62
CA ARG A 74 9.15 -19.75 1.76
C ARG A 74 8.08 -18.76 2.19
N ARG A 75 6.85 -19.23 2.47
CA ARG A 75 5.69 -18.38 2.74
C ARG A 75 5.98 -17.31 3.78
N ARG A 76 6.53 -17.66 4.94
CA ARG A 76 6.79 -16.69 6.01
C ARG A 76 7.71 -15.56 5.56
N ALA A 77 8.81 -15.87 4.89
CA ALA A 77 9.75 -14.86 4.40
C ALA A 77 9.08 -13.93 3.38
N LEU A 78 8.35 -14.51 2.42
CA LEU A 78 7.66 -13.73 1.38
C LEU A 78 6.56 -12.82 1.97
N VAL A 79 5.79 -13.32 2.94
CA VAL A 79 4.75 -12.53 3.64
C VAL A 79 5.39 -11.38 4.44
N LEU A 80 6.52 -11.61 5.09
CA LEU A 80 7.24 -10.55 5.81
C LEU A 80 7.83 -9.51 4.86
N MET A 81 8.33 -9.92 3.70
CA MET A 81 8.78 -8.99 2.67
C MET A 81 7.63 -8.17 2.10
N ALA A 82 6.46 -8.78 1.88
CA ALA A 82 5.24 -8.05 1.49
C ALA A 82 4.80 -7.06 2.58
N ALA A 83 4.82 -7.47 3.85
CA ALA A 83 4.52 -6.59 4.98
C ALA A 83 5.50 -5.40 5.06
N LEU A 84 6.79 -5.62 4.79
CA LEU A 84 7.78 -4.55 4.71
C LEU A 84 7.47 -3.57 3.57
N ALA A 85 7.12 -4.06 2.39
CA ALA A 85 6.72 -3.21 1.27
C ALA A 85 5.47 -2.37 1.60
N ILE A 86 4.46 -2.98 2.25
CA ILE A 86 3.27 -2.27 2.74
C ILE A 86 3.66 -1.21 3.79
N ALA A 87 4.57 -1.53 4.72
CA ALA A 87 5.05 -0.58 5.71
C ALA A 87 5.79 0.60 5.09
N VAL A 88 6.59 0.36 4.04
CA VAL A 88 7.27 1.42 3.27
C VAL A 88 6.24 2.35 2.62
N SER A 89 5.18 1.81 2.00
CA SER A 89 4.09 2.65 1.48
C SER A 89 3.46 3.49 2.57
N GLY A 90 3.18 2.90 3.73
CA GLY A 90 2.61 3.61 4.88
C GLY A 90 3.54 4.71 5.42
N ALA A 91 4.84 4.45 5.50
CA ALA A 91 5.83 5.45 5.93
C ALA A 91 5.91 6.63 4.96
N ILE A 92 5.92 6.36 3.64
CA ILE A 92 5.86 7.41 2.61
C ILE A 92 4.54 8.19 2.74
N GLY A 93 3.41 7.49 2.99
CA GLY A 93 2.11 8.13 3.22
C GLY A 93 2.10 9.04 4.44
N GLY A 94 2.73 8.62 5.54
CA GLY A 94 2.87 9.45 6.75
C GLY A 94 3.72 10.69 6.52
N TYR A 95 4.86 10.55 5.82
CA TYR A 95 5.68 11.69 5.42
C TYR A 95 4.89 12.64 4.50
N HIS A 96 4.20 12.11 3.50
CA HIS A 96 3.37 12.88 2.58
C HIS A 96 2.26 13.65 3.31
N ALA A 97 1.55 13.03 4.24
CA ALA A 97 0.56 13.71 5.08
C ALA A 97 1.18 14.82 5.94
N GLY A 98 2.42 14.64 6.38
CA GLY A 98 3.19 15.68 7.07
C GLY A 98 3.56 16.86 6.16
N VAL A 99 3.84 16.61 4.88
CA VAL A 99 4.07 17.66 3.86
C VAL A 99 2.75 18.41 3.58
N GLU A 100 1.64 17.69 3.41
CA GLU A 100 0.31 18.29 3.26
C GLU A 100 -0.10 19.17 4.45
N ALA A 101 0.33 18.79 5.66
CA ALA A 101 0.08 19.54 6.90
C ALA A 101 1.09 20.70 7.15
N GLY A 102 2.09 20.88 6.27
CA GLY A 102 3.13 21.88 6.42
C GLY A 102 4.15 21.60 7.54
N VAL A 103 4.18 20.33 8.06
CA VAL A 103 5.14 19.90 9.10
C VAL A 103 6.51 19.58 8.49
N PHE A 104 6.51 19.06 7.27
CA PHE A 104 7.73 18.73 6.52
C PHE A 104 7.81 19.51 5.23
N GLU A 105 9.03 19.82 4.79
CA GLU A 105 9.26 20.35 3.45
C GLU A 105 9.09 19.24 2.41
N GLY A 106 8.42 19.56 1.29
CA GLY A 106 8.27 18.63 0.17
C GLY A 106 9.60 18.44 -0.57
N ILE A 107 10.03 17.19 -0.73
CA ILE A 107 11.26 16.80 -1.44
C ILE A 107 11.05 16.60 -2.93
N THR A 108 9.82 16.76 -3.43
CA THR A 108 9.45 16.53 -4.82
C THR A 108 9.16 17.84 -5.54
N THR A 109 9.52 17.92 -6.82
CA THR A 109 9.12 18.99 -7.71
C THR A 109 7.69 18.77 -8.22
N CYS A 110 7.02 19.83 -8.73
CA CYS A 110 5.70 19.70 -9.33
C CYS A 110 5.73 18.66 -10.47
N THR A 111 4.88 17.64 -10.39
CA THR A 111 4.80 16.59 -11.40
C THR A 111 3.89 17.03 -12.52
N SER A 112 4.43 17.14 -13.75
CA SER A 112 3.68 17.30 -14.98
C SER A 112 3.65 15.96 -15.72
N THR A 113 2.46 15.50 -16.14
CA THR A 113 2.27 14.30 -16.96
C THR A 113 2.23 14.63 -18.46
N ALA A 114 2.75 15.80 -18.86
CA ALA A 114 2.72 16.26 -20.22
C ALA A 114 3.65 15.44 -21.12
N THR A 115 3.11 14.93 -22.23
CA THR A 115 3.83 14.24 -23.31
C THR A 115 3.48 14.88 -24.64
N GLY A 116 4.46 15.01 -25.54
CA GLY A 116 4.24 15.57 -26.87
C GLY A 116 5.24 15.04 -27.90
N ALA A 117 4.82 14.86 -29.15
CA ALA A 117 5.65 14.40 -30.25
C ALA A 117 6.56 15.51 -30.80
N THR A 118 6.19 16.79 -30.64
CA THR A 118 6.96 17.96 -31.02
C THR A 118 7.11 18.91 -29.84
N ASN A 119 8.07 19.86 -29.91
CA ASN A 119 8.24 20.88 -28.87
C ASN A 119 6.98 21.74 -28.68
N ALA A 120 6.25 22.01 -29.74
CA ALA A 120 5.01 22.77 -29.69
C ALA A 120 3.88 21.97 -29.01
N ASP A 121 3.77 20.68 -29.31
CA ASP A 121 2.81 19.78 -28.67
C ASP A 121 3.14 19.58 -27.20
N LEU A 122 4.42 19.43 -26.89
CA LEU A 122 4.91 19.31 -25.50
C LEU A 122 4.59 20.57 -24.69
N LEU A 123 4.85 21.76 -25.25
CA LEU A 123 4.55 23.04 -24.61
C LEU A 123 3.03 23.18 -24.37
N LYS A 124 2.21 22.86 -25.37
CA LYS A 124 0.75 22.88 -25.25
C LYS A 124 0.27 21.87 -24.18
N ALA A 125 0.85 20.69 -24.15
CA ALA A 125 0.54 19.67 -23.16
C ALA A 125 0.96 20.10 -21.74
N ILE A 126 2.12 20.73 -21.56
CA ILE A 126 2.58 21.28 -20.27
C ILE A 126 1.62 22.38 -19.78
N LEU A 127 1.21 23.30 -20.67
CA LEU A 127 0.31 24.38 -20.31
C LEU A 127 -1.12 23.90 -19.99
N ALA A 128 -1.53 22.76 -20.55
CA ALA A 128 -2.84 22.14 -20.33
C ALA A 128 -2.85 21.12 -19.19
N ALA A 129 -1.67 20.65 -18.75
CA ALA A 129 -1.58 19.62 -17.70
C ALA A 129 -1.98 20.19 -16.33
N PRO A 130 -2.80 19.48 -15.56
CA PRO A 130 -3.08 19.87 -14.18
C PRO A 130 -1.77 19.81 -13.37
N MET A 131 -1.39 20.92 -12.76
CA MET A 131 -0.25 20.96 -11.83
C MET A 131 -0.66 20.30 -10.52
N VAL A 132 -0.13 19.08 -10.28
CA VAL A 132 -0.40 18.34 -9.05
C VAL A 132 0.77 18.51 -8.09
N ARG A 133 0.50 19.08 -6.92
CA ARG A 133 1.48 19.36 -5.87
C ARG A 133 1.32 18.39 -4.71
N CYS A 134 2.43 17.98 -4.10
CA CYS A 134 2.41 17.08 -2.94
C CYS A 134 2.05 17.80 -1.63
N ASP A 135 2.11 19.12 -1.59
CA ASP A 135 1.79 19.96 -0.42
C ASP A 135 0.30 20.41 -0.40
N GLN A 136 -0.52 19.92 -1.33
CA GLN A 136 -1.93 20.25 -1.41
C GLN A 136 -2.80 19.03 -1.22
N VAL A 137 -3.69 19.08 -0.22
CA VAL A 137 -4.68 18.03 0.03
C VAL A 137 -5.74 18.06 -1.07
N GLN A 138 -5.73 17.07 -1.97
CA GLN A 138 -6.72 16.97 -3.05
C GLN A 138 -8.06 16.42 -2.54
N TRP A 139 -8.04 15.56 -1.53
CA TRP A 139 -9.21 14.94 -0.94
C TRP A 139 -8.94 14.53 0.51
N ALA A 140 -9.93 14.73 1.36
CA ALA A 140 -9.89 14.32 2.75
C ALA A 140 -11.22 13.73 3.19
N LEU A 141 -11.16 12.72 4.08
CA LEU A 141 -12.31 12.15 4.77
C LEU A 141 -12.09 12.31 6.27
N TRP A 142 -13.04 12.92 6.97
CA TRP A 142 -12.96 13.27 8.40
C TRP A 142 -11.69 14.04 8.77
N GLY A 143 -11.23 14.91 7.86
CA GLY A 143 -10.05 15.73 8.08
C GLY A 143 -8.71 15.00 7.84
N ILE A 144 -8.74 13.72 7.49
CA ILE A 144 -7.54 12.93 7.16
C ILE A 144 -7.41 12.84 5.64
N SER A 145 -6.25 13.22 5.11
CA SER A 145 -5.96 13.15 3.67
C SER A 145 -5.87 11.70 3.18
N MET A 146 -5.91 11.52 1.86
CA MET A 146 -5.73 10.20 1.25
C MET A 146 -4.37 9.58 1.64
N ALA A 147 -3.32 10.39 1.70
CA ALA A 147 -1.99 9.96 2.14
C ALA A 147 -2.00 9.55 3.62
N GLY A 148 -2.70 10.29 4.47
CA GLY A 148 -2.90 9.95 5.88
C GLY A 148 -3.64 8.64 6.07
N TRP A 149 -4.71 8.39 5.30
CA TRP A 149 -5.42 7.11 5.31
C TRP A 149 -4.55 5.95 4.83
N ASN A 150 -3.75 6.17 3.76
CA ASN A 150 -2.78 5.16 3.34
C ASN A 150 -1.78 4.84 4.46
N ALA A 151 -1.27 5.84 5.18
CA ALA A 151 -0.36 5.62 6.31
C ALA A 151 -1.00 4.77 7.40
N ILE A 152 -2.20 5.15 7.85
CA ILE A 152 -2.92 4.45 8.93
C ILE A 152 -3.19 2.99 8.56
N VAL A 153 -3.79 2.76 7.39
CA VAL A 153 -4.18 1.41 6.96
C VAL A 153 -2.95 0.54 6.70
N SER A 154 -1.94 1.08 5.99
CA SER A 154 -0.75 0.30 5.62
C SER A 154 0.12 -0.05 6.83
N LEU A 155 0.37 0.89 7.74
CA LEU A 155 1.20 0.61 8.93
C LEU A 155 0.48 -0.35 9.89
N SER A 156 -0.83 -0.16 10.10
CA SER A 156 -1.63 -1.08 10.92
C SER A 156 -1.65 -2.49 10.32
N ALA A 157 -1.90 -2.61 9.02
CA ALA A 157 -1.91 -3.89 8.34
C ALA A 157 -0.54 -4.57 8.35
N ALA A 158 0.54 -3.84 8.07
CA ALA A 158 1.89 -4.37 8.13
C ALA A 158 2.24 -4.89 9.53
N GLY A 159 1.86 -4.16 10.59
CA GLY A 159 2.03 -4.59 11.98
C GLY A 159 1.27 -5.89 12.28
N VAL A 160 0.00 -5.98 11.87
CA VAL A 160 -0.83 -7.19 12.04
C VAL A 160 -0.26 -8.36 11.27
N ILE A 161 0.13 -8.18 10.00
CA ILE A 161 0.70 -9.22 9.14
C ILE A 161 2.02 -9.73 9.77
N ALA A 162 2.89 -8.83 10.21
CA ALA A 162 4.14 -9.21 10.86
C ALA A 162 3.89 -9.96 12.18
N TRP A 163 2.97 -9.49 13.01
CA TRP A 163 2.60 -10.15 14.26
C TRP A 163 2.05 -11.56 14.02
N LEU A 164 1.11 -11.74 13.09
CA LEU A 164 0.58 -13.06 12.72
C LEU A 164 1.66 -14.00 12.20
N SER A 165 2.63 -13.46 11.44
CA SER A 165 3.71 -14.24 10.84
C SER A 165 4.82 -14.62 11.83
N LEU A 166 5.07 -13.80 12.86
CA LEU A 166 6.17 -13.98 13.80
C LEU A 166 5.76 -14.66 15.11
N LYS A 167 4.47 -14.61 15.47
CA LYS A 167 3.98 -15.21 16.72
C LYS A 167 4.24 -16.73 16.71
N ARG A 168 5.26 -17.16 17.47
CA ARG A 168 5.47 -18.56 17.86
C ARG A 168 4.56 -18.88 19.05
N ARG A 169 4.19 -20.14 19.18
CA ARG A 169 3.55 -20.62 20.42
C ARG A 169 4.55 -20.62 21.54
#